data_ddb5d61b8bcc2cb46a1f6eb2b599c3ce
#
_entry.id   ddb5d61b8bcc2cb46a1f6eb2b599c3ce
#
_cell.length_a   1.000
_cell.length_b   1.000
_cell.length_c   1.000
_cell.angle_alpha   90.00
_cell.angle_beta   90.00
_cell.angle_gamma   90.00
#
_symmetry.space_group_name_H-M   'P 1'
#
loop_
_entity.id
_entity.type
_entity.pdbx_description
1 polymer ?
#
loop_
_entity_poly.entity_id
_entity_poly.type
_entity_poly.pdbx_seq_one_letter_code
_entity_poly.pdbx_strand_id
1 'polypeptide(L)'
;MSDNLLLFRFLETILPSEDTRRIVILTGARQTGKTTSAQRKYPNLRYINLDAPENRDTLRLLSTASWSQTVGQAVLDEAQKEPLVFEKVKYAFDSRDLSFSVMLGSSQILLLKKVRESLAGRSSVFELWPLMMSELQMAPGFTQNPSPLLDRLINGADISKTLRDEPEFLLDAANERCQAAEEYLLAWGGMPALLPLSPEERWQWLKDYEYTYLERDLGDLARLNDLLPFRTFQKLSALRSGQLLNYSEIARDAGLSVDTARRYLEYLLLSYQTILIQPYYKNITSSLVKSPKIYWLDVGLLRHLTGIRVEVSGALYETMVVGEIIKWIKTMRRDVEVYFYRTRSGMEVDLLLVTQHGIIGVEIKARRFVAPPDWRALREISGRLGGDWLGGLVIYRGSQIREVSDPGIWAI
;
A
#
# COMPACT_ATOMS: atom_id res chain seq x y z
N MET A 1 -8.99 -6.90 30.14
CA MET A 1 -8.11 -7.61 29.20
C MET A 1 -8.81 -7.55 27.86
N SER A 2 -8.39 -6.64 26.99
CA SER A 2 -9.00 -6.48 25.66
C SER A 2 -8.62 -7.72 24.85
N ASP A 3 -9.62 -8.52 24.46
CA ASP A 3 -9.46 -9.51 23.40
C ASP A 3 -8.84 -8.80 22.20
N ASN A 4 -7.55 -9.07 21.96
CA ASN A 4 -6.88 -8.61 20.76
C ASN A 4 -7.68 -9.17 19.58
N LEU A 5 -8.40 -8.31 18.87
CA LEU A 5 -9.01 -8.65 17.60
C LEU A 5 -7.89 -9.15 16.69
N LEU A 6 -7.75 -10.48 16.59
CA LEU A 6 -6.77 -11.13 15.74
C LEU A 6 -7.21 -10.93 14.28
N LEU A 7 -6.81 -9.82 13.70
CA LEU A 7 -7.11 -9.52 12.31
C LEU A 7 -6.29 -10.42 11.38
N PHE A 8 -6.96 -11.00 10.42
CA PHE A 8 -6.30 -11.71 9.32
C PHE A 8 -5.48 -10.73 8.48
N ARG A 9 -4.26 -11.14 8.11
CA ARG A 9 -3.39 -10.35 7.22
C ARG A 9 -2.95 -11.22 6.05
N PHE A 10 -3.30 -10.83 4.83
CA PHE A 10 -2.92 -11.56 3.62
C PHE A 10 -1.41 -11.71 3.47
N LEU A 11 -0.64 -10.72 3.90
CA LEU A 11 0.81 -10.80 3.87
C LEU A 11 1.37 -12.05 4.57
N GLU A 12 0.76 -12.48 5.67
CA GLU A 12 1.23 -13.63 6.44
C GLU A 12 1.13 -14.95 5.67
N THR A 13 0.24 -15.01 4.66
CA THR A 13 0.09 -16.20 3.82
C THR A 13 1.24 -16.41 2.85
N ILE A 14 1.95 -15.33 2.50
CA ILE A 14 3.07 -15.36 1.54
C ILE A 14 4.44 -15.17 2.18
N LEU A 15 4.50 -14.86 3.47
CA LEU A 15 5.78 -14.79 4.18
C LEU A 15 6.42 -16.19 4.24
N PRO A 16 7.73 -16.30 3.93
CA PRO A 16 8.46 -17.58 3.93
C PRO A 16 8.38 -18.29 5.28
N SER A 17 8.44 -19.61 5.26
CA SER A 17 8.67 -20.42 6.48
C SER A 17 10.06 -20.16 7.05
N GLU A 18 10.20 -20.27 8.39
CA GLU A 18 11.49 -20.17 9.09
C GLU A 18 12.50 -21.26 8.72
N ASP A 19 12.04 -22.35 8.07
CA ASP A 19 12.90 -23.41 7.53
C ASP A 19 13.58 -23.03 6.21
N THR A 20 13.13 -21.93 5.57
CA THR A 20 13.74 -21.47 4.32
C THR A 20 15.05 -20.73 4.58
N ARG A 21 16.02 -20.88 3.67
CA ARG A 21 17.25 -20.08 3.76
C ARG A 21 17.01 -18.68 3.19
N ARG A 22 16.56 -17.73 4.06
CA ARG A 22 16.20 -16.37 3.63
C ARG A 22 16.26 -15.36 4.79
N ILE A 23 16.67 -14.13 4.48
CA ILE A 23 16.48 -12.99 5.37
C ILE A 23 15.21 -12.26 4.92
N VAL A 24 14.22 -12.18 5.79
CA VAL A 24 12.95 -11.50 5.54
C VAL A 24 13.06 -10.05 6.00
N ILE A 25 12.79 -9.11 5.11
CA ILE A 25 12.69 -7.70 5.45
C ILE A 25 11.22 -7.32 5.39
N LEU A 26 10.65 -6.90 6.51
CA LEU A 26 9.27 -6.43 6.58
C LEU A 26 9.26 -4.92 6.84
N THR A 27 8.80 -4.17 5.86
CA THR A 27 8.69 -2.72 5.90
C THR A 27 7.24 -2.27 5.72
N GLY A 28 6.95 -0.99 5.89
CA GLY A 28 5.59 -0.43 5.78
C GLY A 28 5.39 0.75 6.73
N ALA A 29 4.29 1.48 6.56
CA ALA A 29 3.97 2.63 7.40
C ALA A 29 4.01 2.29 8.90
N ARG A 30 4.16 3.30 9.75
CA ARG A 30 4.03 3.11 11.20
C ARG A 30 2.65 2.61 11.57
N GLN A 31 2.59 1.80 12.63
CA GLN A 31 1.34 1.30 13.24
C GLN A 31 0.45 0.46 12.30
N THR A 32 1.01 -0.07 11.21
CA THR A 32 0.31 -1.05 10.33
C THR A 32 0.30 -2.47 10.90
N GLY A 33 0.97 -2.72 12.03
CA GLY A 33 0.99 -4.03 12.70
C GLY A 33 2.17 -4.94 12.31
N LYS A 34 3.30 -4.38 11.82
CA LYS A 34 4.49 -5.18 11.43
C LYS A 34 4.98 -6.11 12.54
N THR A 35 5.19 -5.58 13.73
CA THR A 35 5.64 -6.35 14.89
C THR A 35 4.67 -7.47 15.24
N THR A 36 3.38 -7.16 15.28
CA THR A 36 2.31 -8.13 15.55
C THR A 36 2.28 -9.25 14.52
N SER A 37 2.33 -8.90 13.23
CA SER A 37 2.34 -9.89 12.14
C SER A 37 3.59 -10.76 12.16
N ALA A 38 4.77 -10.18 12.45
CA ALA A 38 6.01 -10.94 12.54
C ALA A 38 6.00 -11.92 13.72
N GLN A 39 5.58 -11.47 14.91
CA GLN A 39 5.48 -12.32 16.09
C GLN A 39 4.44 -13.44 15.93
N ARG A 40 3.32 -13.16 15.24
CA ARG A 40 2.29 -14.17 14.95
C ARG A 40 2.78 -15.20 13.94
N LYS A 41 3.45 -14.76 12.88
CA LYS A 41 3.97 -15.64 11.84
C LYS A 41 5.15 -16.50 12.33
N TYR A 42 5.98 -15.94 13.20
CA TYR A 42 7.22 -16.55 13.69
C TYR A 42 7.26 -16.60 15.22
N PRO A 43 6.34 -17.33 15.87
CA PRO A 43 6.19 -17.33 17.34
C PRO A 43 7.38 -17.96 18.07
N ASN A 44 8.16 -18.79 17.39
CA ASN A 44 9.32 -19.48 17.97
C ASN A 44 10.61 -18.66 17.87
N LEU A 45 10.64 -17.59 17.08
CA LEU A 45 11.82 -16.77 16.93
C LEU A 45 11.99 -15.81 18.12
N ARG A 46 13.22 -15.64 18.56
CA ARG A 46 13.56 -14.63 19.56
C ARG A 46 13.24 -13.22 19.02
N TYR A 47 12.44 -12.47 19.76
CA TYR A 47 12.15 -11.06 19.43
C TYR A 47 13.14 -10.14 20.15
N ILE A 48 13.78 -9.23 19.38
CA ILE A 48 14.72 -8.22 19.89
C ILE A 48 14.32 -6.86 19.33
N ASN A 49 13.93 -5.95 20.23
CA ASN A 49 13.56 -4.58 19.87
C ASN A 49 14.79 -3.66 19.95
N LEU A 50 15.20 -3.08 18.83
CA LEU A 50 16.33 -2.16 18.72
C LEU A 50 15.95 -0.69 19.03
N ASP A 51 14.70 -0.43 19.45
CA ASP A 51 14.35 0.83 20.11
C ASP A 51 15.02 0.95 21.48
N ALA A 52 15.23 -0.16 22.16
CA ALA A 52 15.91 -0.22 23.45
C ALA A 52 17.43 0.01 23.26
N PRO A 53 18.01 1.04 23.90
CA PRO A 53 19.46 1.31 23.84
C PRO A 53 20.31 0.11 24.26
N GLU A 54 19.89 -0.59 25.30
CA GLU A 54 20.60 -1.75 25.87
C GLU A 54 20.75 -2.87 24.84
N ASN A 55 19.70 -3.10 24.04
CA ASN A 55 19.74 -4.11 22.97
C ASN A 55 20.71 -3.67 21.87
N ARG A 56 20.68 -2.39 21.49
CA ARG A 56 21.63 -1.85 20.49
C ARG A 56 23.06 -2.01 20.96
N ASP A 57 23.38 -1.59 22.19
CA ASP A 57 24.73 -1.66 22.74
C ASP A 57 25.20 -3.10 22.85
N THR A 58 24.35 -4.01 23.32
CA THR A 58 24.65 -5.45 23.38
C THR A 58 24.96 -6.00 21.99
N LEU A 59 24.12 -5.74 20.99
CA LEU A 59 24.34 -6.26 19.64
C LEU A 59 25.51 -5.56 18.93
N ARG A 60 25.83 -4.32 19.26
CA ARG A 60 26.99 -3.60 18.75
C ARG A 60 28.30 -4.21 19.24
N LEU A 61 28.37 -4.56 20.51
CA LEU A 61 29.56 -5.13 21.15
C LEU A 61 29.75 -6.62 20.82
N LEU A 62 28.69 -7.34 20.49
CA LEU A 62 28.75 -8.75 20.14
C LEU A 62 29.68 -8.96 18.94
N SER A 63 30.60 -9.92 19.03
CA SER A 63 31.44 -10.27 17.88
C SER A 63 30.60 -10.87 16.74
N THR A 64 31.00 -10.64 15.51
CA THR A 64 30.31 -11.19 14.34
C THR A 64 30.33 -12.72 14.32
N ALA A 65 31.42 -13.33 14.77
CA ALA A 65 31.56 -14.78 14.87
C ALA A 65 30.64 -15.43 15.92
N SER A 66 30.27 -14.66 16.96
CA SER A 66 29.39 -15.18 18.04
C SER A 66 27.89 -14.96 17.72
N TRP A 67 27.56 -14.32 16.58
CA TRP A 67 26.18 -13.96 16.25
C TRP A 67 25.23 -15.15 16.29
N SER A 68 25.58 -16.22 15.57
CA SER A 68 24.71 -17.39 15.42
C SER A 68 24.44 -18.13 16.73
N GLN A 69 25.44 -18.16 17.62
CA GLN A 69 25.30 -18.81 18.93
C GLN A 69 24.53 -17.95 19.94
N THR A 70 24.69 -16.61 19.87
CA THR A 70 24.13 -15.69 20.87
C THR A 70 22.75 -15.16 20.46
N VAL A 71 22.56 -14.79 19.20
CA VAL A 71 21.31 -14.24 18.65
C VAL A 71 20.55 -15.32 17.90
N GLY A 72 21.21 -16.03 16.98
CA GLY A 72 20.61 -17.04 16.14
C GLY A 72 19.55 -16.48 15.19
N GLN A 73 18.54 -17.29 14.91
CA GLN A 73 17.35 -16.88 14.18
C GLN A 73 16.50 -15.97 15.07
N ALA A 74 16.20 -14.76 14.59
CA ALA A 74 15.52 -13.76 15.41
C ALA A 74 14.65 -12.82 14.56
N VAL A 75 13.68 -12.20 15.22
CA VAL A 75 12.96 -11.03 14.75
C VAL A 75 13.63 -9.79 15.33
N LEU A 76 14.27 -8.98 14.47
CA LEU A 76 14.99 -7.76 14.83
C LEU A 76 14.12 -6.57 14.47
N ASP A 77 13.48 -5.96 15.46
CA ASP A 77 12.57 -4.84 15.25
C ASP A 77 13.30 -3.50 15.31
N GLU A 78 12.85 -2.53 14.50
CA GLU A 78 13.49 -1.23 14.28
C GLU A 78 14.98 -1.35 13.89
N ALA A 79 15.27 -2.32 13.00
CA ALA A 79 16.63 -2.72 12.62
C ALA A 79 17.48 -1.56 12.07
N GLN A 80 16.86 -0.53 11.47
CA GLN A 80 17.57 0.65 10.96
C GLN A 80 18.29 1.47 12.06
N LYS A 81 17.92 1.28 13.34
CA LYS A 81 18.54 2.00 14.46
C LYS A 81 19.92 1.48 14.84
N GLU A 82 20.27 0.26 14.44
CA GLU A 82 21.63 -0.30 14.62
C GLU A 82 22.16 -0.89 13.30
N PRO A 83 22.77 -0.05 12.43
CA PRO A 83 23.21 -0.48 11.10
C PRO A 83 24.21 -1.64 11.08
N LEU A 84 25.03 -1.81 12.12
CA LEU A 84 25.99 -2.92 12.22
C LEU A 84 25.31 -4.29 12.26
N VAL A 85 24.05 -4.36 12.69
CA VAL A 85 23.28 -5.61 12.71
C VAL A 85 23.15 -6.20 11.30
N PHE A 86 23.02 -5.38 10.26
CA PHE A 86 22.92 -5.86 8.87
C PHE A 86 24.20 -6.57 8.42
N GLU A 87 25.36 -6.08 8.83
CA GLU A 87 26.65 -6.68 8.48
C GLU A 87 26.86 -8.00 9.23
N LYS A 88 26.47 -8.05 10.52
CA LYS A 88 26.56 -9.26 11.34
C LYS A 88 25.64 -10.36 10.84
N VAL A 89 24.38 -10.03 10.53
CA VAL A 89 23.43 -10.96 9.93
C VAL A 89 23.91 -11.46 8.56
N LYS A 90 24.46 -10.57 7.72
CA LYS A 90 25.07 -10.93 6.45
C LYS A 90 26.17 -11.95 6.62
N TYR A 91 27.13 -11.67 7.52
CA TYR A 91 28.26 -12.57 7.76
C TYR A 91 27.80 -13.95 8.21
N ALA A 92 26.93 -14.00 9.23
CA ALA A 92 26.39 -15.26 9.74
C ALA A 92 25.59 -16.04 8.67
N PHE A 93 24.89 -15.33 7.79
CA PHE A 93 24.18 -15.94 6.66
C PHE A 93 25.14 -16.49 5.60
N ASP A 94 26.20 -15.76 5.26
CA ASP A 94 27.18 -16.18 4.26
C ASP A 94 28.03 -17.37 4.73
N SER A 95 28.41 -17.41 6.02
CA SER A 95 29.12 -18.54 6.64
C SER A 95 28.24 -19.78 6.84
N ARG A 96 26.94 -19.70 6.53
CA ARG A 96 25.93 -20.76 6.71
C ARG A 96 25.62 -21.11 8.18
N ASP A 97 26.05 -20.27 9.12
CA ASP A 97 25.73 -20.42 10.53
C ASP A 97 24.33 -19.89 10.87
N LEU A 98 23.74 -19.10 9.98
CA LEU A 98 22.39 -18.58 10.05
C LEU A 98 21.63 -18.88 8.76
N SER A 99 20.45 -19.50 8.84
CA SER A 99 19.61 -19.78 7.69
C SER A 99 18.47 -18.76 7.51
N PHE A 100 17.93 -18.24 8.63
CA PHE A 100 16.75 -17.39 8.62
C PHE A 100 16.84 -16.27 9.65
N SER A 101 16.32 -15.10 9.31
CA SER A 101 16.10 -13.98 10.23
C SER A 101 15.07 -13.01 9.65
N VAL A 102 14.38 -12.29 10.52
CA VAL A 102 13.39 -11.28 10.15
C VAL A 102 13.85 -9.92 10.65
N MET A 103 13.86 -8.92 9.77
CA MET A 103 14.22 -7.55 10.13
C MET A 103 13.02 -6.64 9.82
N LEU A 104 12.58 -5.90 10.82
CA LEU A 104 11.46 -4.98 10.72
C LEU A 104 11.95 -3.53 10.74
N GLY A 105 11.22 -2.66 10.04
CA GLY A 105 11.45 -1.23 10.12
C GLY A 105 10.34 -0.41 9.49
N SER A 106 10.11 0.79 10.02
CA SER A 106 9.07 1.72 9.55
C SER A 106 9.55 2.68 8.48
N SER A 107 10.86 2.92 8.37
CA SER A 107 11.45 3.84 7.41
C SER A 107 12.03 3.08 6.22
N GLN A 108 11.42 3.26 5.03
CA GLN A 108 11.94 2.70 3.79
C GLN A 108 13.37 3.17 3.47
N ILE A 109 13.65 4.46 3.70
CA ILE A 109 14.92 5.06 3.29
C ILE A 109 16.09 4.41 4.00
N LEU A 110 16.06 4.40 5.32
CA LEU A 110 17.18 3.91 6.13
C LEU A 110 17.30 2.39 6.04
N LEU A 111 16.17 1.68 6.12
CA LEU A 111 16.13 0.23 6.07
C LEU A 111 16.55 -0.29 4.69
N LEU A 112 15.90 0.14 3.60
CA LEU A 112 16.17 -0.37 2.26
C LEU A 112 17.53 0.06 1.71
N LYS A 113 18.07 1.21 2.12
CA LYS A 113 19.44 1.60 1.78
C LYS A 113 20.42 0.57 2.36
N LYS A 114 20.29 0.23 3.64
CA LYS A 114 21.14 -0.77 4.30
C LYS A 114 20.95 -2.19 3.73
N VAL A 115 19.72 -2.57 3.43
CA VAL A 115 19.41 -3.86 2.78
C VAL A 115 20.11 -3.95 1.42
N ARG A 116 20.03 -2.92 0.59
CA ARG A 116 20.73 -2.90 -0.72
C ARG A 116 22.24 -2.99 -0.59
N GLU A 117 22.82 -2.27 0.37
CA GLU A 117 24.27 -2.25 0.61
C GLU A 117 24.78 -3.60 1.16
N SER A 118 24.03 -4.23 2.06
CA SER A 118 24.53 -5.37 2.83
C SER A 118 23.88 -6.71 2.48
N LEU A 119 22.59 -6.75 2.12
CA LEU A 119 21.80 -7.98 2.02
C LEU A 119 21.30 -8.29 0.59
N ALA A 120 21.83 -7.62 -0.43
CA ALA A 120 21.46 -7.89 -1.83
C ALA A 120 21.61 -9.37 -2.18
N GLY A 121 20.59 -9.97 -2.80
CA GLY A 121 20.55 -11.40 -3.16
C GLY A 121 20.25 -12.37 -2.01
N ARG A 122 20.30 -11.92 -0.74
CA ARG A 122 20.08 -12.74 0.47
C ARG A 122 18.72 -12.53 1.09
N SER A 123 18.12 -11.37 0.82
CA SER A 123 16.87 -10.95 1.45
C SER A 123 15.70 -10.92 0.48
N SER A 124 14.51 -11.07 1.04
CA SER A 124 13.24 -10.76 0.38
C SER A 124 12.54 -9.65 1.13
N VAL A 125 12.15 -8.60 0.41
CA VAL A 125 11.45 -7.45 0.98
C VAL A 125 9.95 -7.66 0.84
N PHE A 126 9.22 -7.45 1.92
CA PHE A 126 7.77 -7.49 2.00
C PHE A 126 7.26 -6.16 2.58
N GLU A 127 6.12 -5.71 2.08
CA GLU A 127 5.51 -4.45 2.49
C GLU A 127 4.17 -4.71 3.19
N LEU A 128 4.06 -4.27 4.44
CA LEU A 128 2.80 -4.33 5.18
C LEU A 128 2.10 -2.96 5.11
N TRP A 129 0.99 -2.96 4.44
CA TRP A 129 0.13 -1.79 4.24
C TRP A 129 -0.91 -1.64 5.35
N PRO A 130 -1.58 -0.46 5.47
CA PRO A 130 -2.83 -0.37 6.22
C PRO A 130 -3.82 -1.46 5.79
N LEU A 131 -4.76 -1.81 6.64
CA LEU A 131 -5.77 -2.85 6.37
C LEU A 131 -6.47 -2.61 5.04
N MET A 132 -6.68 -3.70 4.32
CA MET A 132 -7.45 -3.73 3.09
C MET A 132 -8.91 -4.09 3.36
N MET A 133 -9.80 -3.73 2.45
CA MET A 133 -11.22 -4.11 2.51
C MET A 133 -11.38 -5.64 2.65
N SER A 134 -10.58 -6.40 1.90
CA SER A 134 -10.54 -7.86 1.97
C SER A 134 -10.10 -8.42 3.33
N GLU A 135 -9.31 -7.69 4.11
CA GLU A 135 -8.92 -8.06 5.48
C GLU A 135 -9.99 -7.67 6.51
N LEU A 136 -10.63 -6.52 6.31
CA LEU A 136 -11.69 -6.02 7.21
C LEU A 136 -12.98 -6.85 7.16
N GLN A 137 -13.32 -7.41 6.00
CA GLN A 137 -14.52 -8.25 5.84
C GLN A 137 -14.37 -9.67 6.40
N MET A 138 -13.15 -10.08 6.79
CA MET A 138 -12.90 -11.39 7.36
C MET A 138 -13.45 -11.48 8.78
N ALA A 139 -14.21 -12.54 9.06
CA ALA A 139 -14.64 -12.84 10.43
C ALA A 139 -13.43 -13.24 11.29
N PRO A 140 -13.43 -12.92 12.60
CA PRO A 140 -12.40 -13.40 13.50
C PRO A 140 -12.29 -14.94 13.46
N GLY A 141 -11.06 -15.45 13.33
CA GLY A 141 -10.81 -16.91 13.26
C GLY A 141 -11.01 -17.53 11.88
N PHE A 142 -11.26 -16.73 10.85
CA PHE A 142 -11.39 -17.23 9.47
C PHE A 142 -10.03 -17.77 8.97
N THR A 143 -10.00 -19.07 8.64
CA THR A 143 -8.76 -19.78 8.23
C THR A 143 -8.68 -20.02 6.72
N GLN A 144 -9.79 -19.87 5.99
CA GLN A 144 -9.79 -20.02 4.55
C GLN A 144 -9.35 -18.72 3.89
N ASN A 145 -8.43 -18.83 2.94
CA ASN A 145 -7.92 -17.71 2.16
C ASN A 145 -8.71 -17.62 0.83
N PRO A 146 -9.88 -16.92 0.79
CA PRO A 146 -10.57 -16.75 -0.46
C PRO A 146 -9.69 -15.88 -1.37
N SER A 147 -9.51 -16.29 -2.61
CA SER A 147 -8.91 -15.43 -3.62
C SER A 147 -9.88 -14.30 -3.96
N PRO A 148 -9.61 -13.04 -3.63
CA PRO A 148 -10.49 -11.92 -3.98
C PRO A 148 -10.73 -11.87 -5.49
N LEU A 149 -11.87 -11.31 -5.89
CA LEU A 149 -12.22 -11.15 -7.30
C LEU A 149 -11.10 -10.44 -8.08
N LEU A 150 -10.52 -9.38 -7.52
CA LEU A 150 -9.39 -8.68 -8.12
C LEU A 150 -8.23 -9.64 -8.45
N ASP A 151 -7.88 -10.54 -7.53
CA ASP A 151 -6.76 -11.48 -7.74
C ASP A 151 -7.04 -12.47 -8.88
N ARG A 152 -8.28 -12.93 -8.97
CA ARG A 152 -8.73 -13.83 -10.07
C ARG A 152 -8.73 -13.11 -11.42
N LEU A 153 -9.09 -11.83 -11.44
CA LEU A 153 -9.10 -11.00 -12.65
C LEU A 153 -7.68 -10.70 -13.15
N ILE A 154 -6.75 -10.32 -12.26
CA ILE A 154 -5.38 -9.99 -12.67
C ILE A 154 -4.52 -11.20 -13.02
N ASN A 155 -4.84 -12.38 -12.48
CA ASN A 155 -4.14 -13.63 -12.81
C ASN A 155 -4.84 -14.42 -13.93
N GLY A 156 -6.06 -14.06 -14.30
CA GLY A 156 -6.85 -14.73 -15.34
C GLY A 156 -6.55 -14.16 -16.73
N ALA A 157 -6.65 -15.02 -17.74
CA ALA A 157 -6.55 -14.62 -19.15
C ALA A 157 -7.90 -14.22 -19.77
N ASP A 158 -9.02 -14.47 -19.08
CA ASP A 158 -10.39 -14.21 -19.56
C ASP A 158 -11.24 -13.59 -18.44
N ILE A 159 -11.34 -12.27 -18.49
CA ILE A 159 -12.12 -11.47 -17.54
C ILE A 159 -13.61 -11.78 -17.64
N SER A 160 -14.14 -11.86 -18.87
CA SER A 160 -15.55 -12.09 -19.10
C SER A 160 -16.01 -13.46 -18.57
N LYS A 161 -15.19 -14.49 -18.72
CA LYS A 161 -15.47 -15.79 -18.12
C LYS A 161 -15.49 -15.71 -16.59
N THR A 162 -14.46 -15.10 -15.99
CA THR A 162 -14.35 -14.94 -14.53
C THR A 162 -15.58 -14.23 -13.96
N LEU A 163 -16.06 -13.17 -14.64
CA LEU A 163 -17.19 -12.36 -14.16
C LEU A 163 -18.55 -13.01 -14.41
N ARG A 164 -18.70 -13.83 -15.47
CA ARG A 164 -19.94 -14.62 -15.69
C ARG A 164 -20.15 -15.72 -14.66
N ASP A 165 -19.07 -16.19 -14.03
CA ASP A 165 -19.15 -17.17 -12.94
C ASP A 165 -19.56 -16.52 -11.59
N GLU A 166 -19.59 -15.18 -11.48
CA GLU A 166 -20.07 -14.46 -10.31
C GLU A 166 -21.60 -14.27 -10.34
N PRO A 167 -22.25 -14.17 -9.18
CA PRO A 167 -23.67 -13.84 -9.13
C PRO A 167 -23.92 -12.43 -9.67
N GLU A 168 -24.94 -12.29 -10.52
CA GLU A 168 -25.30 -10.98 -11.09
C GLU A 168 -25.69 -9.97 -10.00
N PHE A 169 -26.35 -10.44 -8.95
CA PHE A 169 -26.78 -9.62 -7.82
C PHE A 169 -26.07 -10.03 -6.53
N LEU A 170 -25.40 -9.09 -5.93
CA LEU A 170 -24.69 -9.28 -4.67
C LEU A 170 -25.62 -8.91 -3.50
N LEU A 171 -26.42 -9.89 -3.02
CA LEU A 171 -27.44 -9.70 -1.99
C LEU A 171 -27.23 -10.57 -0.74
N ASP A 172 -26.08 -11.20 -0.64
CA ASP A 172 -25.75 -12.10 0.46
C ASP A 172 -25.03 -11.40 1.63
N ALA A 173 -24.85 -12.12 2.73
CA ALA A 173 -24.14 -11.63 3.90
C ALA A 173 -22.65 -11.30 3.61
N ALA A 174 -22.06 -11.84 2.55
CA ALA A 174 -20.71 -11.50 2.13
C ALA A 174 -20.68 -10.07 1.56
N ASN A 175 -21.68 -9.71 0.76
CA ASN A 175 -21.80 -8.36 0.24
C ASN A 175 -22.08 -7.32 1.36
N GLU A 176 -22.91 -7.68 2.35
CA GLU A 176 -23.13 -6.81 3.53
C GLU A 176 -21.81 -6.52 4.25
N ARG A 177 -20.94 -7.53 4.43
CA ARG A 177 -19.61 -7.33 5.01
C ARG A 177 -18.70 -6.47 4.12
N CYS A 178 -18.76 -6.65 2.80
CA CYS A 178 -18.03 -5.81 1.85
C CYS A 178 -18.46 -4.35 1.95
N GLN A 179 -19.77 -4.07 2.00
CA GLN A 179 -20.30 -2.71 2.13
C GLN A 179 -19.90 -2.08 3.47
N ALA A 180 -20.00 -2.84 4.58
CA ALA A 180 -19.55 -2.36 5.89
C ALA A 180 -18.05 -2.04 5.90
N ALA A 181 -17.21 -2.86 5.27
CA ALA A 181 -15.78 -2.62 5.13
C ALA A 181 -15.49 -1.41 4.25
N GLU A 182 -16.21 -1.22 3.14
CA GLU A 182 -16.12 -0.03 2.29
C GLU A 182 -16.45 1.24 3.07
N GLU A 183 -17.59 1.25 3.77
CA GLU A 183 -18.02 2.39 4.57
C GLU A 183 -17.03 2.72 5.67
N TYR A 184 -16.48 1.69 6.33
CA TYR A 184 -15.45 1.87 7.35
C TYR A 184 -14.18 2.49 6.74
N LEU A 185 -13.66 1.96 5.63
CA LEU A 185 -12.47 2.50 4.97
C LEU A 185 -12.68 3.93 4.49
N LEU A 186 -13.83 4.22 3.88
CA LEU A 186 -14.18 5.58 3.45
C LEU A 186 -14.27 6.56 4.61
N ALA A 187 -14.69 6.10 5.79
CA ALA A 187 -14.79 6.96 6.97
C ALA A 187 -13.46 7.13 7.71
N TRP A 188 -12.73 6.04 7.93
CA TRP A 188 -11.64 5.96 8.91
C TRP A 188 -10.30 5.50 8.35
N GLY A 189 -10.25 4.98 7.12
CA GLY A 189 -9.05 4.37 6.57
C GLY A 189 -8.76 2.98 7.12
N GLY A 190 -7.55 2.49 6.87
CA GLY A 190 -7.14 1.12 7.19
C GLY A 190 -6.16 0.99 8.36
N MET A 191 -5.98 2.01 9.20
CA MET A 191 -5.07 1.88 10.34
C MET A 191 -5.64 0.93 11.40
N PRO A 192 -4.94 -0.21 11.72
CA PRO A 192 -5.48 -1.23 12.62
C PRO A 192 -5.83 -0.71 14.02
N ALA A 193 -5.08 0.27 14.51
CA ALA A 193 -5.30 0.87 15.83
C ALA A 193 -6.65 1.59 15.98
N LEU A 194 -7.31 1.95 14.86
CA LEU A 194 -8.60 2.63 14.88
C LEU A 194 -9.79 1.70 15.13
N LEU A 195 -9.63 0.39 14.86
CA LEU A 195 -10.76 -0.54 14.93
C LEU A 195 -11.46 -0.61 16.29
N PRO A 196 -10.74 -0.71 17.42
CA PRO A 196 -11.39 -0.81 18.74
C PRO A 196 -11.89 0.53 19.29
N LEU A 197 -11.61 1.65 18.62
CA LEU A 197 -11.86 3.00 19.13
C LEU A 197 -13.27 3.50 18.76
N SER A 198 -13.84 4.35 19.60
CA SER A 198 -15.03 5.14 19.27
C SER A 198 -14.75 6.18 18.19
N PRO A 199 -15.76 6.74 17.51
CA PRO A 199 -15.56 7.77 16.50
C PRO A 199 -14.76 8.98 16.99
N GLU A 200 -14.99 9.44 18.22
CA GLU A 200 -14.29 10.56 18.84
C GLU A 200 -12.82 10.22 19.07
N GLU A 201 -12.55 9.04 19.62
CA GLU A 201 -11.19 8.54 19.85
C GLU A 201 -10.42 8.35 18.55
N ARG A 202 -11.09 7.91 17.47
CA ARG A 202 -10.47 7.79 16.12
C ARG A 202 -9.99 9.13 15.58
N TRP A 203 -10.79 10.19 15.73
CA TRP A 203 -10.36 11.54 15.31
C TRP A 203 -9.19 12.05 16.13
N GLN A 204 -9.19 11.82 17.44
CA GLN A 204 -8.07 12.20 18.29
C GLN A 204 -6.82 11.40 17.92
N TRP A 205 -6.95 10.09 17.70
CA TRP A 205 -5.85 9.23 17.29
C TRP A 205 -5.22 9.69 15.96
N LEU A 206 -6.02 10.01 14.93
CA LEU A 206 -5.53 10.51 13.65
C LEU A 206 -4.76 11.82 13.79
N LYS A 207 -5.23 12.72 14.68
CA LYS A 207 -4.55 13.96 15.02
C LYS A 207 -3.20 13.69 15.70
N ASP A 208 -3.17 12.81 16.68
CA ASP A 208 -1.96 12.45 17.40
C ASP A 208 -0.97 11.71 16.47
N TYR A 209 -1.47 10.88 15.56
CA TYR A 209 -0.65 10.23 14.54
C TYR A 209 0.02 11.25 13.60
N GLU A 210 -0.70 12.27 13.12
CA GLU A 210 -0.13 13.35 12.30
C GLU A 210 1.04 14.02 13.04
N TYR A 211 0.86 14.34 14.34
CA TYR A 211 1.91 14.98 15.14
C TYR A 211 3.11 14.07 15.36
N THR A 212 2.88 12.86 15.86
CA THR A 212 3.95 11.92 16.24
C THR A 212 4.72 11.39 15.03
N TYR A 213 4.04 11.21 13.90
CA TYR A 213 4.68 10.84 12.65
C TYR A 213 5.68 11.91 12.18
N LEU A 214 5.25 13.18 12.19
CA LEU A 214 6.09 14.29 11.74
C LEU A 214 7.33 14.47 12.60
N GLU A 215 7.20 14.35 13.91
CA GLU A 215 8.32 14.54 14.83
C GLU A 215 9.35 13.41 14.74
N ARG A 216 8.91 12.19 14.58
CA ARG A 216 9.77 11.01 14.70
C ARG A 216 10.36 10.55 13.36
N ASP A 217 9.53 10.39 12.33
CA ASP A 217 10.01 9.88 11.03
C ASP A 217 10.71 10.95 10.19
N LEU A 218 10.22 12.18 10.23
CA LEU A 218 10.88 13.28 9.53
C LEU A 218 12.10 13.78 10.26
N GLY A 219 12.11 13.75 11.60
CA GLY A 219 13.31 14.06 12.39
C GLY A 219 14.48 13.14 12.02
N ASP A 220 14.20 11.86 11.82
CA ASP A 220 15.19 10.87 11.37
C ASP A 220 15.60 11.06 9.89
N LEU A 221 14.70 11.57 9.04
CA LEU A 221 14.92 11.68 7.59
C LEU A 221 15.46 13.02 7.13
N ALA A 222 15.03 14.12 7.73
CA ALA A 222 15.17 15.44 7.11
C ALA A 222 15.95 16.47 7.94
N ARG A 223 16.19 16.26 9.23
CA ARG A 223 16.73 17.31 10.14
C ARG A 223 16.03 18.66 9.92
N LEU A 224 14.69 18.63 9.78
CA LEU A 224 13.92 19.84 9.53
C LEU A 224 13.89 20.69 10.80
N ASN A 225 14.44 21.91 10.72
CA ASN A 225 14.40 22.88 11.81
C ASN A 225 12.99 23.46 12.01
N ASP A 226 12.14 23.39 10.97
CA ASP A 226 10.76 23.85 10.98
C ASP A 226 9.86 22.85 10.25
N LEU A 227 8.86 22.32 10.95
CA LEU A 227 7.90 21.36 10.42
C LEU A 227 6.68 22.01 9.74
N LEU A 228 6.45 23.31 9.96
CA LEU A 228 5.27 23.99 9.43
C LEU A 228 5.18 23.98 7.90
N PRO A 229 6.26 24.24 7.13
CA PRO A 229 6.24 24.17 5.68
C PRO A 229 5.94 22.75 5.18
N PHE A 230 6.44 21.71 5.87
CA PHE A 230 6.14 20.33 5.52
C PHE A 230 4.66 19.98 5.78
N ARG A 231 4.09 20.40 6.90
CA ARG A 231 2.66 20.20 7.21
C ARG A 231 1.77 20.87 6.17
N THR A 232 2.13 22.09 5.75
CA THR A 232 1.41 22.78 4.68
C THR A 232 1.48 21.99 3.38
N PHE A 233 2.67 21.54 2.99
CA PHE A 233 2.85 20.70 1.80
C PHE A 233 2.06 19.39 1.89
N GLN A 234 2.07 18.73 3.05
CA GLN A 234 1.32 17.49 3.31
C GLN A 234 -0.18 17.69 3.10
N LYS A 235 -0.77 18.74 3.67
CA LYS A 235 -2.19 19.08 3.46
C LYS A 235 -2.52 19.39 2.01
N LEU A 236 -1.68 20.17 1.34
CA LEU A 236 -1.87 20.49 -0.07
C LEU A 236 -1.74 19.26 -0.97
N SER A 237 -0.85 18.32 -0.65
CA SER A 237 -0.75 17.06 -1.37
C SER A 237 -1.97 16.17 -1.16
N ALA A 238 -2.55 16.16 0.05
CA ALA A 238 -3.78 15.43 0.35
C ALA A 238 -4.98 15.98 -0.43
N LEU A 239 -5.12 17.30 -0.52
CA LEU A 239 -6.14 17.96 -1.34
C LEU A 239 -6.04 17.68 -2.85
N ARG A 240 -4.85 17.22 -3.30
CA ARG A 240 -4.58 16.88 -4.71
C ARG A 240 -4.59 15.38 -4.99
N SER A 241 -5.05 14.56 -4.04
CA SER A 241 -5.18 13.11 -4.28
C SER A 241 -6.10 12.83 -5.48
N GLY A 242 -5.68 11.94 -6.38
CA GLY A 242 -6.34 11.65 -7.65
C GLY A 242 -6.04 12.65 -8.78
N GLN A 243 -5.22 13.69 -8.55
CA GLN A 243 -4.91 14.72 -9.54
C GLN A 243 -3.50 14.57 -10.14
N LEU A 244 -3.32 15.16 -11.32
CA LEU A 244 -1.98 15.28 -11.92
C LEU A 244 -1.09 16.14 -11.04
N LEU A 245 0.10 15.65 -10.76
CA LEU A 245 1.09 16.32 -9.94
C LEU A 245 1.75 17.47 -10.73
N ASN A 246 1.60 18.68 -10.25
CA ASN A 246 2.32 19.86 -10.72
C ASN A 246 3.21 20.40 -9.59
N TYR A 247 4.51 20.12 -9.68
CA TYR A 247 5.48 20.55 -8.66
C TYR A 247 5.58 22.06 -8.48
N SER A 248 5.48 22.83 -9.57
CA SER A 248 5.57 24.29 -9.50
C SER A 248 4.36 24.89 -8.81
N GLU A 249 3.17 24.33 -9.05
CA GLU A 249 1.92 24.76 -8.44
C GLU A 249 1.90 24.47 -6.94
N ILE A 250 2.16 23.20 -6.54
CA ILE A 250 2.14 22.82 -5.12
C ILE A 250 3.26 23.55 -4.34
N ALA A 251 4.42 23.78 -4.94
CA ALA A 251 5.52 24.54 -4.33
C ALA A 251 5.11 25.99 -4.07
N ARG A 252 4.52 26.65 -5.08
CA ARG A 252 4.01 28.04 -4.94
C ARG A 252 2.97 28.14 -3.84
N ASP A 253 1.98 27.23 -3.84
CA ASP A 253 0.87 27.24 -2.87
C ASP A 253 1.35 26.93 -1.44
N ALA A 254 2.45 26.16 -1.29
CA ALA A 254 3.09 25.86 -0.02
C ALA A 254 4.15 26.90 0.42
N GLY A 255 4.44 27.91 -0.40
CA GLY A 255 5.53 28.86 -0.14
C GLY A 255 6.93 28.24 -0.17
N LEU A 256 7.15 27.23 -1.02
CA LEU A 256 8.38 26.45 -1.11
C LEU A 256 9.09 26.61 -2.46
N SER A 257 10.38 26.28 -2.49
CA SER A 257 11.05 26.02 -3.77
C SER A 257 10.57 24.68 -4.37
N VAL A 258 10.64 24.55 -5.71
CA VAL A 258 10.29 23.31 -6.40
C VAL A 258 11.13 22.13 -5.92
N ASP A 259 12.40 22.33 -5.65
CA ASP A 259 13.30 21.28 -5.14
C ASP A 259 12.93 20.83 -3.73
N THR A 260 12.50 21.76 -2.88
CA THR A 260 11.99 21.43 -1.54
C THR A 260 10.68 20.64 -1.64
N ALA A 261 9.76 21.02 -2.53
CA ALA A 261 8.53 20.30 -2.75
C ALA A 261 8.78 18.87 -3.27
N ARG A 262 9.74 18.67 -4.19
CA ARG A 262 10.15 17.34 -4.67
C ARG A 262 10.68 16.48 -3.52
N ARG A 263 11.56 17.02 -2.68
CA ARG A 263 12.10 16.32 -1.52
C ARG A 263 11.03 15.98 -0.49
N TYR A 264 10.07 16.86 -0.24
CA TYR A 264 8.96 16.60 0.67
C TYR A 264 8.03 15.50 0.13
N LEU A 265 7.76 15.50 -1.18
CA LEU A 265 7.01 14.41 -1.79
C LEU A 265 7.76 13.07 -1.69
N GLU A 266 9.08 13.07 -1.89
CA GLU A 266 9.89 11.87 -1.69
C GLU A 266 9.76 11.33 -0.27
N TYR A 267 9.70 12.19 0.75
CA TYR A 267 9.45 11.76 2.12
C TYR A 267 8.07 11.12 2.31
N LEU A 268 7.02 11.68 1.69
CA LEU A 268 5.68 11.08 1.72
C LEU A 268 5.64 9.71 1.03
N LEU A 269 6.33 9.55 -0.09
CA LEU A 269 6.44 8.28 -0.81
C LEU A 269 7.17 7.22 0.04
N LEU A 270 8.33 7.60 0.58
CA LEU A 270 9.19 6.70 1.34
C LEU A 270 8.63 6.34 2.73
N SER A 271 7.67 7.09 3.22
CA SER A 271 6.93 6.83 4.45
C SER A 271 5.58 6.14 4.23
N TYR A 272 5.30 5.69 3.01
CA TYR A 272 4.06 5.00 2.65
C TYR A 272 2.79 5.84 2.83
N GLN A 273 2.87 7.17 2.77
CA GLN A 273 1.67 8.02 2.81
C GLN A 273 1.04 8.20 1.45
N THR A 274 1.88 8.32 0.42
CA THR A 274 1.44 8.56 -0.96
C THR A 274 2.07 7.59 -1.93
N ILE A 275 1.44 7.47 -3.10
CA ILE A 275 1.99 6.81 -4.28
C ILE A 275 1.84 7.72 -5.49
N LEU A 276 2.66 7.44 -6.50
CA LEU A 276 2.56 8.07 -7.82
C LEU A 276 2.19 7.02 -8.86
N ILE A 277 1.11 7.25 -9.58
CA ILE A 277 0.73 6.46 -10.75
C ILE A 277 1.23 7.17 -12.00
N GLN A 278 2.04 6.48 -12.79
CA GLN A 278 2.61 7.03 -14.02
C GLN A 278 1.61 6.94 -15.18
N PRO A 279 1.70 7.84 -16.16
CA PRO A 279 0.87 7.73 -17.35
C PRO A 279 1.34 6.58 -18.25
N TYR A 280 0.38 5.89 -18.88
CA TYR A 280 0.66 4.81 -19.83
C TYR A 280 1.00 5.35 -21.21
N TYR A 281 2.12 4.89 -21.79
CA TYR A 281 2.52 5.15 -23.16
C TYR A 281 3.18 3.90 -23.77
N LYS A 282 2.80 3.57 -24.99
CA LYS A 282 3.47 2.49 -25.74
C LYS A 282 4.96 2.78 -25.98
N ASN A 283 5.37 4.05 -25.99
CA ASN A 283 6.77 4.46 -26.08
C ASN A 283 7.28 4.92 -24.71
N ILE A 284 8.11 4.13 -24.07
CA ILE A 284 8.68 4.33 -22.74
C ILE A 284 9.37 5.71 -22.61
N THR A 285 10.03 6.18 -23.68
CA THR A 285 10.77 7.45 -23.68
C THR A 285 9.82 8.66 -23.54
N SER A 286 8.59 8.59 -24.07
CA SER A 286 7.60 9.66 -23.96
C SER A 286 6.83 9.64 -22.65
N SER A 287 6.76 8.51 -21.93
CA SER A 287 6.09 8.40 -20.63
C SER A 287 6.87 9.05 -19.49
N LEU A 288 8.19 9.13 -19.60
CA LEU A 288 9.04 9.73 -18.57
C LEU A 288 8.92 11.26 -18.46
N VAL A 289 8.31 11.92 -19.41
CA VAL A 289 8.24 13.40 -19.50
C VAL A 289 6.95 13.96 -18.94
N LYS A 290 5.93 13.15 -18.64
CA LYS A 290 4.59 13.60 -18.22
C LYS A 290 4.37 13.44 -16.72
N SER A 291 3.57 14.37 -16.17
CA SER A 291 3.26 14.38 -14.72
C SER A 291 2.48 13.14 -14.30
N PRO A 292 2.88 12.47 -13.22
CA PRO A 292 2.10 11.38 -12.65
C PRO A 292 0.85 11.92 -11.93
N LYS A 293 -0.09 11.02 -11.59
CA LYS A 293 -1.13 11.28 -10.59
C LYS A 293 -0.60 10.93 -9.21
N ILE A 294 -0.96 11.74 -8.20
CA ILE A 294 -0.66 11.48 -6.79
C ILE A 294 -1.89 10.88 -6.12
N TYR A 295 -1.70 9.85 -5.29
CA TYR A 295 -2.75 9.27 -4.44
C TYR A 295 -2.27 9.09 -3.01
N TRP A 296 -3.12 9.40 -2.04
CA TRP A 296 -2.92 9.07 -0.63
C TRP A 296 -3.37 7.63 -0.37
N LEU A 297 -2.59 6.88 0.41
CA LEU A 297 -2.83 5.45 0.61
C LEU A 297 -3.79 5.14 1.75
N ASP A 298 -3.94 6.06 2.70
CA ASP A 298 -4.91 5.93 3.78
C ASP A 298 -5.93 7.06 3.73
N VAL A 299 -7.19 6.68 3.49
CA VAL A 299 -8.30 7.63 3.32
C VAL A 299 -8.65 8.31 4.64
N GLY A 300 -8.50 7.64 5.78
CA GLY A 300 -8.75 8.24 7.10
C GLY A 300 -7.77 9.39 7.37
N LEU A 301 -6.50 9.17 7.10
CA LEU A 301 -5.48 10.21 7.22
C LEU A 301 -5.69 11.33 6.20
N LEU A 302 -6.05 11.00 4.95
CA LEU A 302 -6.41 12.00 3.94
C LEU A 302 -7.55 12.90 4.42
N ARG A 303 -8.63 12.31 4.92
CA ARG A 303 -9.80 13.05 5.45
C ARG A 303 -9.42 13.93 6.64
N HIS A 304 -8.59 13.42 7.54
CA HIS A 304 -8.10 14.20 8.67
C HIS A 304 -7.33 15.44 8.20
N LEU A 305 -6.38 15.27 7.29
CA LEU A 305 -5.54 16.36 6.76
C LEU A 305 -6.32 17.41 5.97
N THR A 306 -7.33 16.99 5.22
CA THR A 306 -8.15 17.88 4.38
C THR A 306 -9.33 18.50 5.12
N GLY A 307 -9.71 17.96 6.29
CA GLY A 307 -10.90 18.38 7.04
C GLY A 307 -12.23 17.91 6.43
N ILE A 308 -12.22 17.06 5.41
CA ILE A 308 -13.43 16.50 4.79
C ILE A 308 -14.03 15.44 5.71
N ARG A 309 -15.21 15.70 6.30
CA ARG A 309 -15.81 14.80 7.31
C ARG A 309 -17.04 14.03 6.84
N VAL A 310 -17.83 14.58 5.95
CA VAL A 310 -19.17 14.08 5.65
C VAL A 310 -19.31 13.52 4.25
N GLU A 311 -18.82 14.20 3.24
CA GLU A 311 -19.06 13.85 1.84
C GLU A 311 -18.05 12.84 1.30
N VAL A 312 -18.56 11.82 0.58
CA VAL A 312 -17.73 10.93 -0.24
C VAL A 312 -17.70 11.48 -1.65
N SER A 313 -16.68 12.27 -1.95
CA SER A 313 -16.46 12.78 -3.31
C SER A 313 -15.97 11.67 -4.26
N GLY A 314 -16.10 11.92 -5.58
CA GLY A 314 -15.53 11.00 -6.59
C GLY A 314 -14.04 10.76 -6.38
N ALA A 315 -13.27 11.84 -6.12
CA ALA A 315 -11.82 11.74 -5.88
C ALA A 315 -11.45 10.95 -4.61
N LEU A 316 -12.27 11.03 -3.54
CA LEU A 316 -12.06 10.27 -2.33
C LEU A 316 -12.29 8.77 -2.57
N TYR A 317 -13.38 8.43 -3.27
CA TYR A 317 -13.68 7.05 -3.64
C TYR A 317 -12.63 6.48 -4.60
N GLU A 318 -12.24 7.23 -5.63
CA GLU A 318 -11.16 6.87 -6.54
C GLU A 318 -9.86 6.60 -5.76
N THR A 319 -9.50 7.48 -4.82
CA THR A 319 -8.32 7.31 -3.98
C THR A 319 -8.37 6.02 -3.16
N MET A 320 -9.53 5.67 -2.59
CA MET A 320 -9.71 4.42 -1.86
C MET A 320 -9.52 3.20 -2.76
N VAL A 321 -10.21 3.16 -3.90
CA VAL A 321 -10.16 2.01 -4.83
C VAL A 321 -8.75 1.82 -5.40
N VAL A 322 -8.09 2.91 -5.82
CA VAL A 322 -6.69 2.86 -6.28
C VAL A 322 -5.78 2.35 -5.18
N GLY A 323 -5.97 2.84 -3.95
CA GLY A 323 -5.22 2.37 -2.78
C GLY A 323 -5.40 0.87 -2.53
N GLU A 324 -6.64 0.34 -2.62
CA GLU A 324 -6.92 -1.09 -2.44
C GLU A 324 -6.25 -1.94 -3.51
N ILE A 325 -6.33 -1.55 -4.78
CA ILE A 325 -5.68 -2.26 -5.89
C ILE A 325 -4.15 -2.30 -5.69
N ILE A 326 -3.54 -1.17 -5.36
CA ILE A 326 -2.08 -1.08 -5.15
C ILE A 326 -1.65 -1.89 -3.93
N LYS A 327 -2.36 -1.77 -2.81
CA LYS A 327 -2.06 -2.55 -1.59
C LYS A 327 -2.12 -4.05 -1.88
N TRP A 328 -3.14 -4.50 -2.61
CA TRP A 328 -3.25 -5.91 -3.02
C TRP A 328 -2.06 -6.36 -3.87
N ILE A 329 -1.79 -5.66 -4.97
CA ILE A 329 -0.69 -5.99 -5.90
C ILE A 329 0.65 -6.07 -5.14
N LYS A 330 0.93 -5.08 -4.29
CA LYS A 330 2.18 -5.01 -3.53
C LYS A 330 2.25 -6.08 -2.43
N THR A 331 1.18 -6.26 -1.66
CA THR A 331 1.12 -7.27 -0.59
C THR A 331 1.32 -8.66 -1.16
N MET A 332 0.58 -9.03 -2.21
CA MET A 332 0.64 -10.36 -2.82
C MET A 332 1.77 -10.51 -3.82
N ARG A 333 2.60 -9.45 -4.02
CA ARG A 333 3.74 -9.44 -4.93
C ARG A 333 3.34 -9.88 -6.35
N ARG A 334 2.21 -9.37 -6.84
CA ARG A 334 1.72 -9.66 -8.18
C ARG A 334 2.56 -8.90 -9.21
N ASP A 335 2.88 -9.58 -10.31
CA ASP A 335 3.60 -8.98 -11.45
C ASP A 335 2.59 -8.20 -12.32
N VAL A 336 2.22 -7.03 -11.83
CA VAL A 336 1.26 -6.11 -12.46
C VAL A 336 1.80 -4.70 -12.37
N GLU A 337 1.95 -4.05 -13.51
CA GLU A 337 2.27 -2.63 -13.57
C GLU A 337 0.98 -1.80 -13.64
N VAL A 338 0.95 -0.70 -12.89
CA VAL A 338 -0.24 0.14 -12.77
C VAL A 338 0.05 1.52 -13.35
N TYR A 339 -0.77 1.92 -14.31
CA TYR A 339 -0.70 3.21 -14.98
C TYR A 339 -2.08 3.87 -15.00
N PHE A 340 -2.14 5.17 -15.32
CA PHE A 340 -3.36 5.82 -15.81
C PHE A 340 -3.19 6.18 -17.30
N TYR A 341 -4.30 6.45 -17.98
CA TYR A 341 -4.22 6.89 -19.37
C TYR A 341 -4.89 8.23 -19.53
N ARG A 342 -4.22 9.18 -20.21
CA ARG A 342 -4.80 10.48 -20.53
C ARG A 342 -4.32 11.00 -21.87
N THR A 343 -5.27 11.40 -22.73
CA THR A 343 -4.99 12.06 -24.01
C THR A 343 -4.87 13.57 -23.84
N ARG A 344 -4.26 14.22 -24.82
CA ARG A 344 -4.22 15.69 -24.88
C ARG A 344 -5.61 16.31 -25.03
N SER A 345 -6.57 15.59 -25.62
CA SER A 345 -7.98 15.99 -25.77
C SER A 345 -8.80 15.85 -24.50
N GLY A 346 -8.20 15.34 -23.39
CA GLY A 346 -8.85 15.22 -22.09
C GLY A 346 -9.56 13.89 -21.82
N MET A 347 -9.57 12.93 -22.78
CA MET A 347 -10.06 11.59 -22.48
C MET A 347 -9.13 10.92 -21.48
N GLU A 348 -9.71 10.32 -20.44
CA GLU A 348 -8.96 9.71 -19.33
C GLU A 348 -9.54 8.34 -18.99
N VAL A 349 -8.67 7.40 -18.60
CA VAL A 349 -9.00 6.13 -17.96
C VAL A 349 -8.25 6.10 -16.62
N ASP A 350 -8.97 5.85 -15.54
CA ASP A 350 -8.44 6.00 -14.18
C ASP A 350 -7.24 5.09 -13.94
N LEU A 351 -7.33 3.78 -14.31
CA LEU A 351 -6.21 2.86 -14.26
C LEU A 351 -6.14 1.96 -15.49
N LEU A 352 -4.90 1.60 -15.85
CA LEU A 352 -4.55 0.48 -16.73
C LEU A 352 -3.68 -0.49 -15.93
N LEU A 353 -4.15 -1.71 -15.74
CA LEU A 353 -3.41 -2.79 -15.09
C LEU A 353 -2.77 -3.63 -16.18
N VAL A 354 -1.45 -3.53 -16.30
CA VAL A 354 -0.66 -4.28 -17.29
C VAL A 354 -0.20 -5.58 -16.62
N THR A 355 -0.77 -6.69 -17.06
CA THR A 355 -0.49 -8.04 -16.58
C THR A 355 0.32 -8.82 -17.60
N GLN A 356 0.78 -10.02 -17.25
CA GLN A 356 1.44 -10.93 -18.20
C GLN A 356 0.51 -11.42 -19.34
N HIS A 357 -0.82 -11.30 -19.17
CA HIS A 357 -1.81 -11.76 -20.15
C HIS A 357 -2.31 -10.62 -21.05
N GLY A 358 -2.12 -9.36 -20.65
CA GLY A 358 -2.60 -8.18 -21.36
C GLY A 358 -3.00 -7.07 -20.42
N ILE A 359 -3.88 -6.18 -20.86
CA ILE A 359 -4.21 -4.93 -20.18
C ILE A 359 -5.68 -4.92 -19.79
N ILE A 360 -5.94 -4.63 -18.51
CA ILE A 360 -7.26 -4.39 -17.95
C ILE A 360 -7.44 -2.88 -17.76
N GLY A 361 -8.48 -2.32 -18.36
CA GLY A 361 -8.86 -0.92 -18.11
C GLY A 361 -9.80 -0.82 -16.92
N VAL A 362 -9.62 0.21 -16.08
CA VAL A 362 -10.47 0.42 -14.89
C VAL A 362 -10.94 1.88 -14.87
N GLU A 363 -12.25 2.06 -14.73
CA GLU A 363 -12.93 3.31 -14.42
C GLU A 363 -13.58 3.21 -13.05
N ILE A 364 -13.56 4.28 -12.26
CA ILE A 364 -14.02 4.30 -10.87
C ILE A 364 -15.12 5.34 -10.70
N LYS A 365 -16.27 4.92 -10.20
CA LYS A 365 -17.45 5.78 -10.05
C LYS A 365 -18.07 5.69 -8.65
N ALA A 366 -18.05 6.79 -7.90
CA ALA A 366 -18.56 6.88 -6.52
C ALA A 366 -20.08 6.82 -6.40
N ARG A 367 -20.81 6.36 -7.39
CA ARG A 367 -22.29 6.30 -7.45
C ARG A 367 -22.80 4.87 -7.56
N ARG A 368 -24.09 4.68 -7.23
CA ARG A 368 -24.73 3.36 -7.21
C ARG A 368 -25.23 2.87 -8.58
N PHE A 369 -25.16 3.70 -9.60
CA PHE A 369 -25.61 3.38 -10.95
C PHE A 369 -24.57 3.82 -11.97
N VAL A 370 -24.41 3.04 -13.03
CA VAL A 370 -23.52 3.35 -14.15
C VAL A 370 -24.33 3.58 -15.44
N ALA A 371 -23.81 4.43 -16.32
CA ALA A 371 -24.42 4.84 -17.56
C ALA A 371 -23.39 4.85 -18.71
N PRO A 372 -23.81 4.84 -19.99
CA PRO A 372 -22.90 4.78 -21.14
C PRO A 372 -21.70 5.74 -21.15
N PRO A 373 -21.79 6.97 -20.63
CA PRO A 373 -20.62 7.83 -20.53
C PRO A 373 -19.49 7.26 -19.64
N ASP A 374 -19.81 6.39 -18.67
CA ASP A 374 -18.85 5.88 -17.70
C ASP A 374 -17.85 4.89 -18.28
N TRP A 375 -18.19 4.21 -19.36
CA TRP A 375 -17.30 3.26 -20.04
C TRP A 375 -16.86 3.70 -21.43
N ARG A 376 -17.20 4.94 -21.83
CA ARG A 376 -16.83 5.49 -23.13
C ARG A 376 -15.32 5.48 -23.35
N ALA A 377 -14.56 5.92 -22.35
CA ALA A 377 -13.10 5.96 -22.41
C ALA A 377 -12.50 4.55 -22.51
N LEU A 378 -13.05 3.57 -21.77
CA LEU A 378 -12.64 2.17 -21.83
C LEU A 378 -12.87 1.60 -23.24
N ARG A 379 -14.01 1.86 -23.86
CA ARG A 379 -14.32 1.42 -25.22
C ARG A 379 -13.39 2.05 -26.26
N GLU A 380 -13.03 3.33 -26.10
CA GLU A 380 -12.12 3.98 -27.03
C GLU A 380 -10.69 3.43 -26.90
N ILE A 381 -10.20 3.20 -25.67
CA ILE A 381 -8.86 2.67 -25.46
C ILE A 381 -8.75 1.20 -25.87
N SER A 382 -9.79 0.39 -25.74
CA SER A 382 -9.80 -1.01 -26.17
C SER A 382 -9.47 -1.14 -27.67
N GLY A 383 -10.04 -0.25 -28.50
CA GLY A 383 -9.74 -0.20 -29.95
C GLY A 383 -8.27 0.18 -30.24
N ARG A 384 -7.64 0.97 -29.38
CA ARG A 384 -6.23 1.38 -29.53
C ARG A 384 -5.25 0.31 -29.06
N LEU A 385 -5.62 -0.47 -28.05
CA LEU A 385 -4.82 -1.55 -27.48
C LEU A 385 -4.92 -2.83 -28.32
N GLY A 386 -6.06 -3.05 -29.00
CA GLY A 386 -6.25 -4.19 -29.89
C GLY A 386 -6.08 -5.52 -29.15
N GLY A 387 -5.15 -6.37 -29.62
CA GLY A 387 -4.90 -7.69 -29.05
C GLY A 387 -4.34 -7.69 -27.61
N ASP A 388 -3.84 -6.56 -27.12
CA ASP A 388 -3.36 -6.44 -25.74
C ASP A 388 -4.54 -6.21 -24.75
N TRP A 389 -5.75 -5.90 -25.22
CA TRP A 389 -6.91 -5.65 -24.39
C TRP A 389 -7.52 -6.94 -23.84
N LEU A 390 -7.59 -7.08 -22.52
CA LEU A 390 -8.26 -8.19 -21.86
C LEU A 390 -9.72 -7.88 -21.51
N GLY A 391 -10.02 -6.63 -21.16
CA GLY A 391 -11.35 -6.19 -20.77
C GLY A 391 -11.34 -4.90 -19.95
N GLY A 392 -12.53 -4.37 -19.68
CA GLY A 392 -12.72 -3.15 -18.90
C GLY A 392 -13.58 -3.39 -17.67
N LEU A 393 -13.27 -2.70 -16.60
CA LEU A 393 -14.00 -2.72 -15.34
C LEU A 393 -14.48 -1.31 -15.01
N VAL A 394 -15.77 -1.16 -14.76
CA VAL A 394 -16.35 0.05 -14.15
C VAL A 394 -16.65 -0.32 -12.69
N ILE A 395 -15.75 0.06 -11.79
CA ILE A 395 -15.92 -0.15 -10.35
C ILE A 395 -16.86 0.92 -9.81
N TYR A 396 -17.98 0.49 -9.21
CA TYR A 396 -18.99 1.40 -8.73
C TYR A 396 -19.62 0.91 -7.41
N ARG A 397 -20.40 1.75 -6.74
CA ARG A 397 -21.02 1.44 -5.44
C ARG A 397 -22.38 0.72 -5.56
N GLY A 398 -22.61 0.03 -6.64
CA GLY A 398 -23.83 -0.77 -6.83
C GLY A 398 -23.63 -2.22 -6.41
N SER A 399 -24.72 -3.00 -6.54
CA SER A 399 -24.77 -4.42 -6.15
C SER A 399 -24.95 -5.38 -7.34
N GLN A 400 -24.67 -4.93 -8.56
CA GLN A 400 -24.80 -5.75 -9.76
C GLN A 400 -23.45 -5.94 -10.45
N ILE A 401 -23.16 -7.18 -10.82
CA ILE A 401 -22.08 -7.52 -11.75
C ILE A 401 -22.70 -7.80 -13.10
N ARG A 402 -22.43 -6.98 -14.10
CA ARG A 402 -23.01 -7.14 -15.43
C ARG A 402 -22.12 -6.62 -16.55
N GLU A 403 -22.20 -7.25 -17.71
CA GLU A 403 -21.57 -6.73 -18.91
C GLU A 403 -22.35 -5.49 -19.40
N VAL A 404 -21.64 -4.39 -19.67
CA VAL A 404 -22.25 -3.11 -20.05
C VAL A 404 -21.91 -2.71 -21.47
N SER A 405 -20.83 -3.23 -22.05
CA SER A 405 -20.44 -2.94 -23.43
C SER A 405 -19.42 -3.96 -23.96
N ASP A 406 -19.44 -4.21 -25.27
CA ASP A 406 -18.35 -4.85 -25.99
C ASP A 406 -17.19 -3.85 -26.25
N PRO A 407 -15.92 -4.35 -26.33
CA PRO A 407 -15.51 -5.72 -26.01
C PRO A 407 -15.23 -5.90 -24.52
N GLY A 408 -16.01 -6.76 -23.84
CA GLY A 408 -15.74 -7.24 -22.49
C GLY A 408 -15.63 -6.13 -21.42
N ILE A 409 -16.53 -5.13 -21.42
CA ILE A 409 -16.57 -4.09 -20.38
C ILE A 409 -17.68 -4.40 -19.39
N TRP A 410 -17.31 -4.49 -18.11
CA TRP A 410 -18.16 -4.92 -17.01
C TRP A 410 -18.31 -3.83 -15.94
N ALA A 411 -19.50 -3.70 -15.38
CA ALA A 411 -19.74 -2.97 -14.13
C ALA A 411 -19.68 -3.97 -12.97
N ILE A 412 -18.87 -3.65 -11.97
CA ILE A 412 -18.64 -4.50 -10.79
C ILE A 412 -18.67 -3.69 -9.50
#